data_4fa66bd3dcd9f5bad19516c6b149d2ff
#
_entry.id   4fa66bd3dcd9f5bad19516c6b149d2ff
#
_cell.length_a   1.000
_cell.length_b   1.000
_cell.length_c   1.000
_cell.angle_alpha   90.00
_cell.angle_beta   90.00
_cell.angle_gamma   90.00
#
_symmetry.space_group_name_H-M   'P 1'
#
loop_
_entity.id
_entity.type
_entity.pdbx_description
1 polymer ?
#
loop_
_entity_poly.entity_id
_entity_poly.type
_entity_poly.pdbx_seq_one_letter_code
_entity_poly.pdbx_strand_id
1 'polypeptide(L)'
;LWLLQVRPLILVEDCESEEKQLDRLEQIKRKVNRGMRPHPFLLGSRTVYGVMPDWNPAEIIGIRPKPLALSLYRELVTDSIWAYQRHNYGYRNLRSFMLMPNFFGMPYIDVRVSFNSFIPSDLDEDIGARLVDYYVDTLLSEPSLHDKVEFEIVWSCYTFDLPEKLQVLREKGFSHEEQKDVAESLRTITNSVLHPKRGLPIADLQKVSRLRARRKILSMSNLGPVEKIYWLIEHAKRYGTLPFAGLARAGFMAVQLLKSLVTVGVLTELDYECFLAGISTVSGRMQLDKMNMTKAEFLIRYGHLRPGTYDILSPRYDEAPELYFDWEQAAAES
;
A
#
# COMPACT_ATOMS: atom_id res chain seq x y z
N LEU A 1 20.38 -10.65 -4.08
CA LEU A 1 19.47 -10.43 -5.23
C LEU A 1 19.12 -8.96 -5.39
N TRP A 2 18.86 -8.24 -4.30
CA TRP A 2 18.56 -6.81 -4.31
C TRP A 2 19.72 -5.95 -4.83
N LEU A 3 20.93 -6.28 -4.44
CA LEU A 3 22.16 -5.61 -4.85
C LEU A 3 22.52 -5.87 -6.33
N LEU A 4 22.07 -6.98 -6.92
CA LEU A 4 22.36 -7.32 -8.32
C LEU A 4 21.44 -6.62 -9.32
N GLN A 5 20.30 -6.11 -8.89
CA GLN A 5 19.39 -5.34 -9.73
C GLN A 5 19.63 -3.83 -9.70
N VAL A 6 20.36 -3.35 -8.72
CA VAL A 6 20.94 -2.01 -8.77
C VAL A 6 22.07 -2.07 -9.78
N ARG A 7 21.73 -2.01 -11.06
CA ARG A 7 22.73 -1.53 -12.02
C ARG A 7 23.24 -0.25 -11.43
N PRO A 8 24.55 -0.11 -11.18
CA PRO A 8 25.08 1.19 -10.88
C PRO A 8 24.51 2.08 -11.97
N LEU A 9 23.74 3.07 -11.59
CA LEU A 9 23.46 4.19 -12.45
C LEU A 9 24.82 4.76 -12.71
N ILE A 10 25.41 4.16 -13.76
CA ILE A 10 26.62 4.62 -14.25
C ILE A 10 26.50 6.09 -14.35
N LEU A 11 27.36 6.60 -13.49
CA LEU A 11 28.42 7.21 -14.21
C LEU A 11 27.83 8.02 -15.31
N VAL A 12 27.17 8.95 -14.86
CA VAL A 12 27.08 10.19 -15.56
C VAL A 12 28.53 10.63 -15.72
N GLU A 13 29.02 10.46 -16.93
CA GLU A 13 30.28 11.06 -17.34
C GLU A 13 30.24 12.57 -17.26
N ASP A 14 29.07 13.16 -17.07
CA ASP A 14 28.88 14.55 -16.67
C ASP A 14 28.86 14.62 -15.13
N CYS A 15 30.01 14.75 -14.52
CA CYS A 15 30.11 15.37 -13.21
C CYS A 15 29.51 16.76 -13.34
N GLU A 16 28.24 16.88 -12.93
CA GLU A 16 27.63 18.21 -12.80
C GLU A 16 28.54 19.08 -11.94
N SER A 17 28.74 20.32 -12.36
CA SER A 17 29.55 21.25 -11.61
C SER A 17 29.07 21.35 -10.16
N GLU A 18 29.96 21.53 -9.22
CA GLU A 18 29.65 21.67 -7.79
C GLU A 18 28.55 22.73 -7.56
N GLU A 19 28.57 23.79 -8.34
CA GLU A 19 27.55 24.85 -8.32
C GLU A 19 26.16 24.33 -8.65
N LYS A 20 26.00 23.46 -9.65
CA LYS A 20 24.71 22.84 -9.99
C LYS A 20 24.23 21.87 -8.91
N GLN A 21 25.14 21.16 -8.28
CA GLN A 21 24.80 20.25 -7.17
C GLN A 21 24.32 21.05 -5.96
N LEU A 22 24.98 22.16 -5.63
CA LEU A 22 24.57 23.07 -4.56
C LEU A 22 23.21 23.69 -4.82
N ASP A 23 22.95 24.14 -6.06
CA ASP A 23 21.62 24.68 -6.45
C ASP A 23 20.52 23.64 -6.29
N ARG A 24 20.77 22.39 -6.67
CA ARG A 24 19.82 21.28 -6.45
C ARG A 24 19.54 21.02 -4.97
N LEU A 25 20.58 21.03 -4.14
CA LEU A 25 20.39 20.86 -2.69
C LEU A 25 19.55 22.01 -2.10
N GLU A 26 19.78 23.24 -2.53
CA GLU A 26 18.95 24.37 -2.11
C GLU A 26 17.49 24.24 -2.58
N GLN A 27 17.26 23.75 -3.79
CA GLN A 27 15.90 23.47 -4.28
C GLN A 27 15.21 22.39 -3.43
N ILE A 28 15.93 21.31 -3.08
CA ILE A 28 15.40 20.27 -2.18
C ILE A 28 15.05 20.88 -0.82
N LYS A 29 15.98 21.61 -0.20
CA LYS A 29 15.75 22.28 1.10
C LYS A 29 14.51 23.18 1.07
N ARG A 30 14.36 24.02 0.03
CA ARG A 30 13.19 24.87 -0.13
C ARG A 30 11.89 24.08 -0.25
N LYS A 31 11.90 22.97 -0.99
CA LYS A 31 10.74 22.11 -1.16
C LYS A 31 10.38 21.40 0.15
N VAL A 32 11.36 20.84 0.85
CA VAL A 32 11.18 20.21 2.16
C VAL A 32 10.65 21.23 3.17
N ASN A 33 11.31 22.38 3.31
CA ASN A 33 10.90 23.43 4.24
C ASN A 33 9.47 23.95 3.97
N ARG A 34 9.06 23.99 2.70
CA ARG A 34 7.68 24.34 2.36
C ARG A 34 6.69 23.26 2.83
N GLY A 35 7.00 21.99 2.60
CA GLY A 35 6.16 20.87 3.03
C GLY A 35 6.09 20.73 4.56
N MET A 36 7.17 21.11 5.28
CA MET A 36 7.23 21.07 6.75
C MET A 36 6.29 22.07 7.44
N ARG A 37 5.80 23.08 6.73
CA ARG A 37 4.91 24.10 7.32
C ARG A 37 3.53 23.51 7.62
N PRO A 38 2.87 23.97 8.69
CA PRO A 38 1.46 23.69 8.92
C PRO A 38 0.61 24.06 7.69
N HIS A 39 -0.42 23.27 7.42
CA HIS A 39 -1.34 23.51 6.31
C HIS A 39 -2.77 23.58 6.83
N PRO A 40 -3.60 24.56 6.43
CA PRO A 40 -4.93 24.78 7.02
C PRO A 40 -5.91 23.61 6.81
N PHE A 41 -5.66 22.73 5.84
CA PHE A 41 -6.52 21.58 5.52
C PHE A 41 -5.86 20.21 5.81
N LEU A 42 -4.67 20.20 6.43
CA LEU A 42 -4.01 18.98 6.91
C LEU A 42 -3.84 19.07 8.42
N LEU A 43 -4.25 18.03 9.10
CA LEU A 43 -4.05 17.86 10.53
C LEU A 43 -2.57 17.63 10.84
N GLY A 44 -2.16 18.05 12.04
CA GLY A 44 -0.78 17.96 12.49
C GLY A 44 0.12 19.12 12.06
N SER A 45 1.11 19.39 12.89
CA SER A 45 1.95 20.61 12.81
C SER A 45 3.14 20.47 11.86
N ARG A 46 3.60 19.24 11.59
CA ARG A 46 4.82 18.94 10.84
C ARG A 46 4.73 17.64 10.04
N THR A 47 5.64 17.45 9.09
CA THR A 47 5.82 16.18 8.38
C THR A 47 7.27 15.72 8.40
N VAL A 48 7.47 14.49 7.97
CA VAL A 48 8.76 13.92 7.55
C VAL A 48 8.55 13.20 6.22
N TYR A 49 9.65 12.91 5.53
CA TYR A 49 9.61 12.22 4.25
C TYR A 49 10.30 10.87 4.36
N GLY A 50 9.59 9.80 4.05
CA GLY A 50 10.10 8.44 4.08
C GLY A 50 9.93 7.72 2.74
N VAL A 51 10.68 6.65 2.53
CA VAL A 51 10.60 5.86 1.28
C VAL A 51 9.60 4.71 1.35
N MET A 52 9.21 4.26 2.56
CA MET A 52 8.38 3.07 2.76
C MET A 52 7.10 3.25 3.60
N PRO A 53 6.80 4.42 4.21
CA PRO A 53 5.69 4.53 5.17
C PRO A 53 4.30 4.24 4.60
N ASP A 54 4.13 4.26 3.28
CA ASP A 54 2.85 4.03 2.64
C ASP A 54 3.05 3.64 1.17
N TRP A 55 2.23 2.67 0.67
CA TRP A 55 2.30 2.18 -0.71
C TRP A 55 3.70 1.85 -1.23
N ASN A 56 4.66 1.82 -0.37
CA ASN A 56 6.05 1.41 -0.54
C ASN A 56 6.61 1.59 -1.98
N PRO A 57 6.80 2.83 -2.45
CA PRO A 57 7.30 3.05 -3.82
C PRO A 57 8.68 2.43 -4.02
N ALA A 58 9.51 2.35 -2.97
CA ALA A 58 10.84 1.78 -3.06
C ALA A 58 10.82 0.29 -3.46
N GLU A 59 9.82 -0.46 -3.01
CA GLU A 59 9.65 -1.87 -3.39
C GLU A 59 8.96 -2.05 -4.76
N ILE A 60 8.02 -1.16 -5.11
CA ILE A 60 7.20 -1.36 -6.31
C ILE A 60 7.86 -0.81 -7.56
N ILE A 61 8.52 0.35 -7.48
CA ILE A 61 9.15 1.02 -8.62
C ILE A 61 10.65 1.31 -8.44
N GLY A 62 11.20 0.98 -7.26
CA GLY A 62 12.59 1.24 -6.90
C GLY A 62 12.85 2.65 -6.36
N ILE A 63 13.99 2.82 -5.68
CA ILE A 63 14.42 4.09 -5.06
C ILE A 63 14.67 5.18 -6.11
N ARG A 64 15.11 4.78 -7.30
CA ARG A 64 15.38 5.69 -8.45
C ARG A 64 14.67 5.17 -9.68
N PRO A 65 13.33 5.28 -9.74
CA PRO A 65 12.57 4.78 -10.87
C PRO A 65 12.86 5.57 -12.14
N LYS A 66 12.72 4.92 -13.29
CA LYS A 66 12.69 5.63 -14.58
C LYS A 66 11.46 6.55 -14.64
N PRO A 67 11.51 7.66 -15.39
CA PRO A 67 10.43 8.66 -15.44
C PRO A 67 9.04 8.07 -15.77
N LEU A 68 8.97 7.12 -16.70
CA LEU A 68 7.70 6.47 -17.04
C LEU A 68 7.16 5.61 -15.91
N ALA A 69 8.00 4.86 -15.21
CA ALA A 69 7.57 4.07 -14.05
C ALA A 69 7.05 4.97 -12.92
N LEU A 70 7.75 6.08 -12.65
CA LEU A 70 7.32 7.06 -11.66
C LEU A 70 5.95 7.68 -12.02
N SER A 71 5.77 8.12 -13.27
CA SER A 71 4.53 8.75 -13.72
C SER A 71 3.36 7.77 -13.75
N LEU A 72 3.57 6.53 -14.18
CA LEU A 72 2.53 5.48 -14.14
C LEU A 72 2.15 5.12 -12.72
N TYR A 73 3.11 4.99 -11.81
CA TYR A 73 2.83 4.71 -10.41
C TYR A 73 2.00 5.81 -9.76
N ARG A 74 2.34 7.06 -10.03
CA ARG A 74 1.57 8.22 -9.58
C ARG A 74 0.15 8.18 -10.10
N GLU A 75 -0.02 8.03 -11.41
CA GLU A 75 -1.34 7.99 -12.07
C GLU A 75 -2.21 6.83 -11.57
N LEU A 76 -1.63 5.65 -11.40
CA LEU A 76 -2.36 4.45 -11.01
C LEU A 76 -2.66 4.38 -9.51
N VAL A 77 -1.83 5.01 -8.66
CA VAL A 77 -1.86 4.82 -7.22
C VAL A 77 -1.89 6.14 -6.45
N THR A 78 -0.78 6.90 -6.46
CA THR A 78 -0.50 7.89 -5.44
C THR A 78 -1.02 9.29 -5.70
N ASP A 79 -1.51 9.62 -6.91
CA ASP A 79 -2.07 10.95 -7.17
C ASP A 79 -3.50 11.09 -6.65
N SER A 80 -4.33 10.03 -6.73
CA SER A 80 -5.71 10.14 -6.25
C SER A 80 -6.35 8.83 -5.76
N ILE A 81 -5.99 7.69 -6.33
CA ILE A 81 -6.68 6.43 -6.09
C ILE A 81 -6.55 5.96 -4.64
N TRP A 82 -5.36 6.09 -4.05
CA TRP A 82 -5.10 5.80 -2.65
C TRP A 82 -6.04 6.56 -1.70
N ALA A 83 -6.18 7.85 -1.93
CA ALA A 83 -7.02 8.72 -1.10
C ALA A 83 -8.51 8.47 -1.33
N TYR A 84 -8.90 8.20 -2.59
CA TYR A 84 -10.27 7.84 -2.93
C TYR A 84 -10.68 6.54 -2.22
N GLN A 85 -9.82 5.54 -2.20
CA GLN A 85 -10.09 4.29 -1.49
C GLN A 85 -10.28 4.52 0.00
N ARG A 86 -9.34 5.25 0.66
CA ARG A 86 -9.42 5.49 2.10
C ARG A 86 -10.65 6.30 2.48
N HIS A 87 -10.97 7.34 1.72
CA HIS A 87 -12.19 8.10 1.94
C HIS A 87 -13.46 7.23 1.82
N ASN A 88 -13.52 6.34 0.84
CA ASN A 88 -14.65 5.41 0.70
C ASN A 88 -14.79 4.47 1.91
N TYR A 89 -13.71 4.20 2.62
CA TYR A 89 -13.68 3.35 3.81
C TYR A 89 -13.98 4.11 5.11
N GLY A 90 -14.21 5.43 5.04
CA GLY A 90 -14.61 6.25 6.18
C GLY A 90 -13.51 7.13 6.78
N TYR A 91 -12.34 7.18 6.15
CA TYR A 91 -11.26 8.07 6.57
C TYR A 91 -11.35 9.46 5.91
N ARG A 92 -10.54 10.40 6.36
CA ARG A 92 -10.48 11.76 5.81
C ARG A 92 -10.22 11.77 4.30
N ASN A 93 -10.81 12.75 3.62
CA ASN A 93 -10.66 12.93 2.18
C ASN A 93 -9.37 13.68 1.84
N LEU A 94 -8.37 12.99 1.35
CA LEU A 94 -7.04 13.53 1.01
C LEU A 94 -6.80 13.62 -0.51
N ARG A 95 -7.84 13.55 -1.35
CA ARG A 95 -7.68 13.52 -2.82
C ARG A 95 -6.99 14.74 -3.41
N SER A 96 -7.00 15.87 -2.71
CA SER A 96 -6.34 17.09 -3.15
C SER A 96 -4.87 17.20 -2.72
N PHE A 97 -4.37 16.20 -1.98
CA PHE A 97 -3.02 16.22 -1.43
C PHE A 97 -2.15 15.17 -2.11
N MET A 98 -0.91 15.54 -2.38
CA MET A 98 0.07 14.64 -2.96
C MET A 98 0.67 13.74 -1.87
N LEU A 99 0.38 12.44 -1.94
CA LEU A 99 0.99 11.46 -1.03
C LEU A 99 2.49 11.32 -1.27
N MET A 100 2.88 11.28 -2.55
CA MET A 100 4.23 10.93 -2.97
C MET A 100 4.90 12.08 -3.74
N PRO A 101 5.44 13.10 -3.05
CA PRO A 101 6.36 14.04 -3.67
C PRO A 101 7.61 13.33 -4.16
N ASN A 102 8.29 13.91 -5.15
CA ASN A 102 9.60 13.45 -5.55
C ASN A 102 10.65 14.55 -5.39
N PHE A 103 11.87 14.14 -5.09
CA PHE A 103 13.05 14.99 -5.03
C PHE A 103 14.04 14.50 -6.10
N PHE A 104 14.12 15.24 -7.21
CA PHE A 104 14.90 14.85 -8.40
C PHE A 104 14.65 13.42 -8.89
N GLY A 105 13.38 13.07 -9.03
CA GLY A 105 12.96 11.76 -9.53
C GLY A 105 12.96 10.63 -8.48
N MET A 106 13.47 10.87 -7.28
CA MET A 106 13.37 9.92 -6.17
C MET A 106 12.04 10.11 -5.44
N PRO A 107 11.20 9.08 -5.36
CA PRO A 107 9.91 9.17 -4.69
C PRO A 107 10.07 9.11 -3.16
N TYR A 108 9.30 9.94 -2.47
CA TYR A 108 9.16 9.92 -1.01
C TYR A 108 7.70 10.03 -0.64
N ILE A 109 7.33 9.46 0.48
CA ILE A 109 6.00 9.61 1.08
C ILE A 109 6.01 10.81 2.04
N ASP A 110 5.05 11.71 1.89
CA ASP A 110 4.73 12.71 2.90
C ASP A 110 3.98 12.02 4.04
N VAL A 111 4.66 11.84 5.17
CA VAL A 111 4.16 11.05 6.30
C VAL A 111 2.93 11.72 6.93
N ARG A 112 2.88 13.04 7.01
CA ARG A 112 1.70 13.76 7.52
C ARG A 112 0.48 13.51 6.63
N VAL A 113 0.64 13.58 5.32
CA VAL A 113 -0.43 13.27 4.35
C VAL A 113 -0.88 11.82 4.50
N SER A 114 0.06 10.89 4.61
CA SER A 114 -0.24 9.49 4.86
C SER A 114 -1.03 9.32 6.17
N PHE A 115 -0.55 9.85 7.27
CA PHE A 115 -1.18 9.68 8.59
C PHE A 115 -2.55 10.36 8.69
N ASN A 116 -2.76 11.52 8.07
CA ASN A 116 -4.08 12.10 7.93
C ASN A 116 -5.09 11.16 7.28
N SER A 117 -4.64 10.30 6.36
CA SER A 117 -5.50 9.39 5.64
C SER A 117 -5.93 8.16 6.44
N PHE A 118 -5.46 8.01 7.67
CA PHE A 118 -5.91 7.02 8.64
C PHE A 118 -6.81 7.62 9.73
N ILE A 119 -6.97 8.93 9.76
CA ILE A 119 -7.90 9.58 10.70
C ILE A 119 -9.33 9.36 10.21
N PRO A 120 -10.25 8.87 11.06
CA PRO A 120 -11.66 8.79 10.74
C PRO A 120 -12.22 10.14 10.32
N SER A 121 -13.13 10.13 9.34
CA SER A 121 -13.69 11.38 8.80
C SER A 121 -14.67 12.09 9.73
N ASP A 122 -15.19 11.39 10.72
CA ASP A 122 -16.13 11.86 11.74
C ASP A 122 -15.45 12.27 13.05
N LEU A 123 -14.14 12.05 13.18
CA LEU A 123 -13.38 12.43 14.38
C LEU A 123 -13.17 13.95 14.41
N ASP A 124 -13.25 14.52 15.60
CA ASP A 124 -12.95 15.93 15.85
C ASP A 124 -11.56 16.32 15.31
N GLU A 125 -11.45 17.51 14.71
CA GLU A 125 -10.22 17.94 14.04
C GLU A 125 -9.07 18.22 15.02
N ASP A 126 -9.34 18.71 16.23
CA ASP A 126 -8.30 18.95 17.23
C ASP A 126 -7.76 17.63 17.78
N ILE A 127 -8.64 16.66 18.04
CA ILE A 127 -8.25 15.29 18.42
C ILE A 127 -7.41 14.67 17.28
N GLY A 128 -7.90 14.77 16.05
CA GLY A 128 -7.21 14.25 14.88
C GLY A 128 -5.83 14.89 14.67
N ALA A 129 -5.70 16.21 14.89
CA ALA A 129 -4.43 16.92 14.73
C ALA A 129 -3.37 16.45 15.74
N ARG A 130 -3.75 16.33 17.01
CA ARG A 130 -2.87 15.79 18.06
C ARG A 130 -2.51 14.32 17.80
N LEU A 131 -3.45 13.55 17.27
CA LEU A 131 -3.20 12.16 16.92
C LEU A 131 -2.20 12.01 15.76
N VAL A 132 -2.29 12.85 14.73
CA VAL A 132 -1.32 12.88 13.63
C VAL A 132 0.07 13.27 14.15
N ASP A 133 0.16 14.29 15.01
CA ASP A 133 1.44 14.69 15.62
C ASP A 133 2.03 13.56 16.47
N TYR A 134 1.22 12.87 17.24
CA TYR A 134 1.62 11.68 18.01
C TYR A 134 2.20 10.59 17.11
N TYR A 135 1.54 10.27 15.99
CA TYR A 135 2.04 9.27 15.04
C TYR A 135 3.37 9.68 14.40
N VAL A 136 3.50 10.97 14.02
CA VAL A 136 4.76 11.49 13.47
C VAL A 136 5.89 11.40 14.50
N ASP A 137 5.60 11.76 15.75
CA ASP A 137 6.57 11.68 16.86
C ASP A 137 7.00 10.23 17.14
N THR A 138 6.07 9.30 17.09
CA THR A 138 6.34 7.87 17.26
C THR A 138 7.29 7.37 16.15
N LEU A 139 7.02 7.72 14.90
CA LEU A 139 7.91 7.33 13.80
C LEU A 139 9.29 7.98 13.91
N LEU A 140 9.37 9.22 14.38
CA LEU A 140 10.66 9.91 14.58
C LEU A 140 11.46 9.31 15.72
N SER A 141 10.80 8.87 16.79
CA SER A 141 11.48 8.20 17.92
C SER A 141 11.95 6.79 17.56
N GLU A 142 11.24 6.12 16.64
CA GLU A 142 11.57 4.76 16.20
C GLU A 142 11.50 4.60 14.68
N PRO A 143 12.49 5.13 13.94
CA PRO A 143 12.50 5.11 12.48
C PRO A 143 12.52 3.72 11.84
N SER A 144 12.88 2.68 12.60
CA SER A 144 12.83 1.28 12.17
C SER A 144 11.42 0.79 11.83
N LEU A 145 10.39 1.50 12.31
CA LEU A 145 8.98 1.18 12.05
C LEU A 145 8.45 1.76 10.73
N HIS A 146 9.28 2.36 9.90
CA HIS A 146 8.87 3.07 8.69
C HIS A 146 8.15 2.18 7.64
N ASP A 147 8.35 0.88 7.67
CA ASP A 147 7.69 -0.11 6.81
C ASP A 147 6.51 -0.83 7.50
N LYS A 148 6.28 -0.53 8.78
CA LYS A 148 5.26 -1.16 9.63
C LYS A 148 4.25 -0.16 10.20
N VAL A 149 4.20 1.05 9.67
CA VAL A 149 3.41 2.15 10.22
C VAL A 149 1.96 1.79 10.49
N GLU A 150 1.35 1.00 9.63
CA GLU A 150 -0.05 0.62 9.73
C GLU A 150 -0.33 -0.42 10.83
N PHE A 151 0.68 -1.16 11.24
CA PHE A 151 0.54 -2.19 12.27
C PHE A 151 1.04 -1.73 13.64
N GLU A 152 2.06 -0.84 13.65
CA GLU A 152 2.79 -0.49 14.88
C GLU A 152 2.61 0.98 15.30
N ILE A 153 2.20 1.86 14.39
CA ILE A 153 2.10 3.30 14.69
C ILE A 153 0.66 3.79 14.65
N VAL A 154 -0.03 3.63 13.50
CA VAL A 154 -1.37 4.20 13.31
C VAL A 154 -2.46 3.20 13.68
N TRP A 155 -3.49 3.67 14.35
CA TRP A 155 -4.69 2.87 14.57
C TRP A 155 -5.63 3.06 13.38
N SER A 156 -5.71 2.06 12.53
CA SER A 156 -6.53 2.10 11.31
C SER A 156 -7.87 1.37 11.43
N CYS A 157 -8.10 0.65 12.53
CA CYS A 157 -9.35 -0.05 12.81
C CYS A 157 -9.53 -0.24 14.33
N TYR A 158 -10.74 -0.59 14.73
CA TYR A 158 -11.01 -1.04 16.08
C TYR A 158 -10.49 -2.48 16.25
N THR A 159 -9.78 -2.72 17.34
CA THR A 159 -9.35 -4.06 17.77
C THR A 159 -9.78 -4.27 19.23
N PHE A 160 -9.84 -5.53 19.70
CA PHE A 160 -10.35 -5.84 21.04
C PHE A 160 -9.43 -5.30 22.16
N ASP A 161 -8.16 -5.08 21.87
CA ASP A 161 -7.15 -4.50 22.75
C ASP A 161 -6.96 -2.98 22.56
N LEU A 162 -7.72 -2.36 21.65
CA LEU A 162 -7.58 -0.93 21.37
C LEU A 162 -7.79 -0.02 22.59
N PRO A 163 -8.79 -0.25 23.47
CA PRO A 163 -8.96 0.61 24.65
C PRO A 163 -7.74 0.64 25.57
N GLU A 164 -7.00 -0.46 25.64
CA GLU A 164 -5.75 -0.53 26.42
C GLU A 164 -4.61 0.19 25.68
N LYS A 165 -4.49 -0.02 24.38
CA LYS A 165 -3.50 0.67 23.53
C LYS A 165 -3.65 2.19 23.56
N LEU A 166 -4.89 2.70 23.60
CA LEU A 166 -5.15 4.13 23.65
C LEU A 166 -4.76 4.79 25.00
N GLN A 167 -4.48 4.01 26.04
CA GLN A 167 -4.08 4.57 27.34
C GLN A 167 -2.76 5.38 27.25
N VAL A 168 -1.87 5.04 26.31
CA VAL A 168 -0.64 5.80 26.06
C VAL A 168 -0.93 7.28 25.70
N LEU A 169 -2.08 7.57 25.14
CA LEU A 169 -2.50 8.93 24.80
C LEU A 169 -2.73 9.83 26.02
N ARG A 170 -2.96 9.25 27.22
CA ARG A 170 -3.09 10.04 28.47
C ARG A 170 -1.81 10.84 28.74
N GLU A 171 -0.66 10.24 28.53
CA GLU A 171 0.63 10.89 28.70
C GLU A 171 0.85 12.02 27.68
N LYS A 172 0.08 12.02 26.59
CA LYS A 172 0.07 13.03 25.53
C LYS A 172 -1.06 14.07 25.72
N GLY A 173 -1.73 14.05 26.88
CA GLY A 173 -2.76 15.03 27.23
C GLY A 173 -4.15 14.76 26.65
N PHE A 174 -4.43 13.55 26.15
CA PHE A 174 -5.77 13.17 25.74
C PHE A 174 -6.62 12.77 26.96
N SER A 175 -7.83 13.32 27.06
CA SER A 175 -8.80 12.92 28.05
C SER A 175 -9.33 11.50 27.80
N HIS A 176 -10.00 10.94 28.79
CA HIS A 176 -10.64 9.63 28.63
C HIS A 176 -11.78 9.67 27.60
N GLU A 177 -12.48 10.78 27.49
CA GLU A 177 -13.57 10.97 26.53
C GLU A 177 -13.03 11.04 25.10
N GLU A 178 -11.97 11.80 24.86
CA GLU A 178 -11.29 11.85 23.55
C GLU A 178 -10.75 10.48 23.11
N GLN A 179 -10.19 9.67 24.04
CA GLN A 179 -9.78 8.30 23.73
C GLN A 179 -10.98 7.42 23.32
N LYS A 180 -12.12 7.62 23.98
CA LYS A 180 -13.37 6.92 23.65
C LYS A 180 -13.89 7.35 22.28
N ASP A 181 -13.81 8.62 21.93
CA ASP A 181 -14.21 9.13 20.61
C ASP A 181 -13.37 8.53 19.50
N VAL A 182 -12.04 8.43 19.69
CA VAL A 182 -11.15 7.73 18.76
C VAL A 182 -11.56 6.26 18.58
N ALA A 183 -11.81 5.56 19.69
CA ALA A 183 -12.21 4.15 19.64
C ALA A 183 -13.56 3.96 18.95
N GLU A 184 -14.52 4.83 19.18
CA GLU A 184 -15.87 4.75 18.60
C GLU A 184 -15.86 5.04 17.10
N SER A 185 -15.14 6.06 16.64
CA SER A 185 -14.96 6.37 15.23
C SER A 185 -14.30 5.20 14.49
N LEU A 186 -13.23 4.61 15.04
CA LEU A 186 -12.60 3.43 14.48
C LEU A 186 -13.52 2.20 14.47
N ARG A 187 -14.35 2.03 15.51
CA ARG A 187 -15.37 0.96 15.59
C ARG A 187 -16.42 1.11 14.49
N THR A 188 -16.86 2.33 14.24
CA THR A 188 -17.81 2.64 13.16
C THR A 188 -17.25 2.24 11.80
N ILE A 189 -16.01 2.62 11.50
CA ILE A 189 -15.32 2.20 10.27
C ILE A 189 -15.23 0.68 10.19
N THR A 190 -14.74 0.04 11.24
CA THR A 190 -14.53 -1.41 11.27
C THR A 190 -15.83 -2.16 11.03
N ASN A 191 -16.92 -1.77 11.70
CA ASN A 191 -18.24 -2.37 11.52
C ASN A 191 -18.78 -2.18 10.09
N SER A 192 -18.53 -1.04 9.46
CA SER A 192 -18.95 -0.79 8.07
C SER A 192 -18.22 -1.69 7.07
N VAL A 193 -16.93 -1.97 7.34
CA VAL A 193 -16.11 -2.87 6.52
C VAL A 193 -16.51 -4.32 6.71
N LEU A 194 -16.73 -4.75 7.95
CA LEU A 194 -17.04 -6.14 8.31
C LEU A 194 -18.50 -6.54 8.07
N HIS A 195 -19.37 -5.64 7.70
CA HIS A 195 -20.79 -5.93 7.54
C HIS A 195 -21.03 -7.06 6.53
N PRO A 196 -21.66 -8.21 6.92
CA PRO A 196 -21.63 -9.45 6.14
C PRO A 196 -22.36 -9.37 4.79
N LYS A 197 -23.30 -8.43 4.61
CA LYS A 197 -24.07 -8.27 3.36
C LYS A 197 -23.74 -7.01 2.57
N ARG A 198 -23.20 -5.96 3.23
CA ARG A 198 -22.99 -4.64 2.65
C ARG A 198 -21.56 -4.14 2.85
N GLY A 199 -20.67 -4.98 3.41
CA GLY A 199 -19.30 -4.62 3.63
C GLY A 199 -18.60 -4.20 2.33
N LEU A 200 -17.80 -3.16 2.43
CA LEU A 200 -17.07 -2.59 1.30
C LEU A 200 -16.22 -3.61 0.51
N PRO A 201 -15.58 -4.61 1.16
CA PRO A 201 -14.83 -5.64 0.45
C PRO A 201 -15.66 -6.45 -0.55
N ILE A 202 -16.96 -6.66 -0.28
CA ILE A 202 -17.87 -7.38 -1.19
C ILE A 202 -18.02 -6.60 -2.50
N ALA A 203 -18.26 -5.29 -2.41
CA ALA A 203 -18.37 -4.42 -3.56
C ALA A 203 -17.03 -4.32 -4.33
N ASP A 204 -15.91 -4.31 -3.63
CA ASP A 204 -14.59 -4.27 -4.24
C ASP A 204 -14.25 -5.59 -4.95
N LEU A 205 -14.59 -6.73 -4.38
CA LEU A 205 -14.44 -8.03 -5.05
C LEU A 205 -15.25 -8.10 -6.36
N GLN A 206 -16.48 -7.56 -6.37
CA GLN A 206 -17.28 -7.47 -7.57
C GLN A 206 -16.66 -6.57 -8.65
N LYS A 207 -15.97 -5.49 -8.27
CA LYS A 207 -15.23 -4.64 -9.22
C LYS A 207 -14.07 -5.40 -9.86
N VAL A 208 -13.28 -6.13 -9.08
CA VAL A 208 -12.17 -6.95 -9.60
C VAL A 208 -12.66 -7.93 -10.66
N SER A 209 -13.78 -8.60 -10.42
CA SER A 209 -14.34 -9.55 -11.39
C SER A 209 -14.68 -8.92 -12.75
N ARG A 210 -15.02 -7.62 -12.76
CA ARG A 210 -15.33 -6.87 -14.00
C ARG A 210 -14.09 -6.53 -14.83
N LEU A 211 -12.90 -6.50 -14.23
CA LEU A 211 -11.67 -6.10 -14.95
C LEU A 211 -11.39 -6.99 -16.16
N ARG A 212 -11.53 -8.32 -16.00
CA ARG A 212 -11.32 -9.28 -17.10
C ARG A 212 -12.29 -9.04 -18.26
N ALA A 213 -13.56 -8.82 -17.98
CA ALA A 213 -14.58 -8.54 -19.01
C ALA A 213 -14.29 -7.21 -19.74
N ARG A 214 -13.91 -6.16 -19.00
CA ARG A 214 -13.55 -4.86 -19.57
C ARG A 214 -12.32 -4.95 -20.46
N ARG A 215 -11.30 -5.70 -20.05
CA ARG A 215 -10.10 -5.96 -20.89
C ARG A 215 -10.47 -6.65 -22.19
N LYS A 216 -11.35 -7.67 -22.16
CA LYS A 216 -11.81 -8.37 -23.36
C LYS A 216 -12.54 -7.43 -24.33
N ILE A 217 -13.48 -6.63 -23.83
CA ILE A 217 -14.19 -5.64 -24.63
C ILE A 217 -13.22 -4.68 -25.30
N LEU A 218 -12.25 -4.17 -24.55
CA LEU A 218 -11.25 -3.23 -25.06
C LEU A 218 -10.35 -3.85 -26.13
N SER A 219 -9.88 -5.10 -25.92
CA SER A 219 -9.05 -5.79 -26.90
C SER A 219 -9.75 -6.02 -28.23
N MET A 220 -11.08 -6.25 -28.20
CA MET A 220 -11.92 -6.48 -29.39
C MET A 220 -12.43 -5.18 -30.04
N SER A 221 -12.16 -4.03 -29.43
CA SER A 221 -12.62 -2.74 -29.94
C SER A 221 -11.77 -2.25 -31.13
N ASN A 222 -12.37 -1.40 -31.95
CA ASN A 222 -11.67 -0.72 -33.08
C ASN A 222 -10.95 0.57 -32.67
N LEU A 223 -10.78 0.80 -31.36
CA LEU A 223 -10.06 1.98 -30.83
C LEU A 223 -8.59 1.96 -31.26
N GLY A 224 -8.03 3.14 -31.47
CA GLY A 224 -6.63 3.32 -31.75
C GLY A 224 -5.74 2.97 -30.53
N PRO A 225 -4.42 2.76 -30.75
CA PRO A 225 -3.51 2.36 -29.65
C PRO A 225 -3.52 3.33 -28.46
N VAL A 226 -3.52 4.64 -28.70
CA VAL A 226 -3.51 5.67 -27.65
C VAL A 226 -4.79 5.63 -26.82
N GLU A 227 -5.94 5.49 -27.48
CA GLU A 227 -7.23 5.35 -26.81
C GLU A 227 -7.29 4.06 -25.97
N LYS A 228 -6.73 2.95 -26.50
CA LYS A 228 -6.62 1.69 -25.76
C LYS A 228 -5.75 1.85 -24.51
N ILE A 229 -4.62 2.54 -24.62
CA ILE A 229 -3.74 2.84 -23.47
C ILE A 229 -4.51 3.65 -22.41
N TYR A 230 -5.21 4.70 -22.82
CA TYR A 230 -6.03 5.50 -21.91
C TYR A 230 -7.04 4.65 -21.13
N TRP A 231 -7.82 3.84 -21.86
CA TRP A 231 -8.82 2.99 -21.24
C TRP A 231 -8.25 1.85 -20.38
N LEU A 232 -7.07 1.33 -20.72
CA LEU A 232 -6.35 0.36 -19.88
C LEU A 232 -5.96 0.98 -18.55
N ILE A 233 -5.45 2.21 -18.56
CA ILE A 233 -5.10 2.95 -17.33
C ILE A 233 -6.35 3.23 -16.51
N GLU A 234 -7.42 3.73 -17.11
CA GLU A 234 -8.69 3.98 -16.43
C GLU A 234 -9.30 2.71 -15.82
N HIS A 235 -9.26 1.61 -16.55
CA HIS A 235 -9.75 0.33 -16.03
C HIS A 235 -8.84 -0.22 -14.91
N ALA A 236 -7.53 -0.06 -15.03
CA ALA A 236 -6.60 -0.43 -13.97
C ALA A 236 -6.86 0.36 -12.69
N LYS A 237 -7.12 1.66 -12.77
CA LYS A 237 -7.49 2.49 -11.61
C LYS A 237 -8.79 2.03 -10.97
N ARG A 238 -9.86 1.93 -11.77
CA ARG A 238 -11.24 1.72 -11.27
C ARG A 238 -11.55 0.30 -10.84
N TYR A 239 -11.00 -0.68 -11.54
CA TYR A 239 -11.32 -2.11 -11.34
C TYR A 239 -10.10 -2.93 -10.86
N GLY A 240 -8.93 -2.32 -10.85
CA GLY A 240 -7.68 -2.90 -10.32
C GLY A 240 -7.27 -2.24 -9.00
N THR A 241 -6.57 -1.10 -9.07
CA THR A 241 -5.93 -0.47 -7.89
C THR A 241 -6.92 -0.10 -6.79
N LEU A 242 -8.04 0.54 -7.14
CA LEU A 242 -9.05 0.97 -6.16
C LEU A 242 -9.60 -0.21 -5.34
N PRO A 243 -10.16 -1.27 -5.97
CA PRO A 243 -10.68 -2.41 -5.21
C PRO A 243 -9.57 -3.23 -4.55
N PHE A 244 -8.39 -3.35 -5.17
CA PHE A 244 -7.24 -4.00 -4.54
C PHE A 244 -6.86 -3.33 -3.21
N ALA A 245 -6.75 -2.00 -3.21
CA ALA A 245 -6.46 -1.24 -2.01
C ALA A 245 -7.52 -1.44 -0.91
N GLY A 246 -8.80 -1.52 -1.29
CA GLY A 246 -9.89 -1.82 -0.37
C GLY A 246 -9.81 -3.22 0.22
N LEU A 247 -9.56 -4.23 -0.61
CA LEU A 247 -9.40 -5.62 -0.16
C LEU A 247 -8.16 -5.78 0.74
N ALA A 248 -7.04 -5.13 0.40
CA ALA A 248 -5.84 -5.13 1.22
C ALA A 248 -6.12 -4.49 2.60
N ARG A 249 -6.83 -3.36 2.64
CA ARG A 249 -7.27 -2.72 3.89
C ARG A 249 -8.10 -3.67 4.76
N ALA A 250 -9.07 -4.35 4.18
CA ALA A 250 -9.87 -5.34 4.90
C ALA A 250 -9.03 -6.52 5.41
N GLY A 251 -8.05 -6.97 4.62
CA GLY A 251 -7.09 -8.00 5.05
C GLY A 251 -6.24 -7.55 6.24
N PHE A 252 -5.74 -6.30 6.23
CA PHE A 252 -4.99 -5.75 7.37
C PHE A 252 -5.84 -5.64 8.63
N MET A 253 -7.09 -5.18 8.50
CA MET A 253 -8.04 -5.17 9.62
C MET A 253 -8.29 -6.56 10.18
N ALA A 254 -8.47 -7.56 9.32
CA ALA A 254 -8.70 -8.94 9.73
C ALA A 254 -7.50 -9.51 10.51
N VAL A 255 -6.28 -9.26 10.05
CA VAL A 255 -5.05 -9.68 10.75
C VAL A 255 -4.93 -8.99 12.11
N GLN A 256 -5.19 -7.67 12.19
CA GLN A 256 -5.13 -6.94 13.46
C GLN A 256 -6.20 -7.42 14.45
N LEU A 257 -7.43 -7.66 13.98
CA LEU A 257 -8.49 -8.23 14.81
C LEU A 257 -8.12 -9.62 15.34
N LEU A 258 -7.59 -10.48 14.47
CA LEU A 258 -7.18 -11.83 14.85
C LEU A 258 -6.06 -11.80 15.90
N LYS A 259 -5.04 -10.95 15.71
CA LYS A 259 -3.97 -10.73 16.69
C LYS A 259 -4.51 -10.21 18.02
N SER A 260 -5.47 -9.29 17.98
CA SER A 260 -6.05 -8.74 19.21
C SER A 260 -6.81 -9.79 20.03
N LEU A 261 -7.38 -10.82 19.39
CA LEU A 261 -8.00 -11.95 20.11
C LEU A 261 -6.97 -12.77 20.90
N VAL A 262 -5.75 -12.86 20.41
CA VAL A 262 -4.63 -13.47 21.15
C VAL A 262 -4.25 -12.57 22.33
N THR A 263 -4.08 -11.27 22.07
CA THR A 263 -3.71 -10.31 23.13
C THR A 263 -4.70 -10.30 24.30
N VAL A 264 -6.01 -10.38 24.02
CA VAL A 264 -7.04 -10.42 25.08
C VAL A 264 -7.30 -11.85 25.62
N GLY A 265 -6.53 -12.85 25.20
CA GLY A 265 -6.59 -14.22 25.73
C GLY A 265 -7.77 -15.07 25.26
N VAL A 266 -8.43 -14.69 24.16
CA VAL A 266 -9.53 -15.48 23.54
C VAL A 266 -8.97 -16.59 22.67
N LEU A 267 -7.86 -16.35 21.99
CA LEU A 267 -7.12 -17.32 21.20
C LEU A 267 -5.70 -17.49 21.75
N THR A 268 -5.11 -18.66 21.53
CA THR A 268 -3.68 -18.87 21.76
C THR A 268 -2.86 -18.50 20.51
N GLU A 269 -1.54 -18.32 20.67
CA GLU A 269 -0.63 -18.15 19.52
C GLU A 269 -0.72 -19.35 18.55
N LEU A 270 -0.86 -20.55 19.08
CA LEU A 270 -1.01 -21.75 18.26
C LEU A 270 -2.30 -21.73 17.42
N ASP A 271 -3.43 -21.26 18.00
CA ASP A 271 -4.68 -21.09 17.24
C ASP A 271 -4.51 -20.10 16.11
N TYR A 272 -3.81 -18.99 16.37
CA TYR A 272 -3.49 -17.97 15.37
C TYR A 272 -2.63 -18.54 14.23
N GLU A 273 -1.55 -19.25 14.55
CA GLU A 273 -0.66 -19.87 13.57
C GLU A 273 -1.40 -20.94 12.74
N CYS A 274 -2.17 -21.80 13.38
CA CYS A 274 -2.99 -22.83 12.71
C CYS A 274 -4.01 -22.19 11.76
N PHE A 275 -4.66 -21.10 12.17
CA PHE A 275 -5.60 -20.41 11.31
C PHE A 275 -4.90 -19.82 10.06
N LEU A 276 -3.77 -19.16 10.24
CA LEU A 276 -3.00 -18.59 9.11
C LEU A 276 -2.49 -19.70 8.17
N ALA A 277 -1.99 -20.80 8.70
CA ALA A 277 -1.52 -21.93 7.91
C ALA A 277 -2.67 -22.59 7.10
N GLY A 278 -3.90 -22.53 7.62
CA GLY A 278 -5.10 -23.03 6.94
C GLY A 278 -5.59 -22.14 5.79
N ILE A 279 -5.08 -20.89 5.64
CA ILE A 279 -5.51 -20.00 4.58
C ILE A 279 -4.91 -20.42 3.24
N SER A 280 -5.78 -20.75 2.27
CA SER A 280 -5.35 -21.05 0.90
C SER A 280 -4.88 -19.78 0.18
N THR A 281 -3.57 -19.61 0.05
CA THR A 281 -2.96 -18.52 -0.70
C THR A 281 -2.75 -18.88 -2.17
N VAL A 282 -2.59 -17.84 -3.03
CA VAL A 282 -2.24 -18.08 -4.45
C VAL A 282 -0.89 -18.77 -4.58
N SER A 283 0.10 -18.38 -3.77
CA SER A 283 1.43 -19.01 -3.78
C SER A 283 1.38 -20.47 -3.36
N GLY A 284 0.66 -20.79 -2.28
CA GLY A 284 0.48 -22.18 -1.85
C GLY A 284 -0.25 -23.03 -2.88
N ARG A 285 -1.32 -22.49 -3.48
CA ARG A 285 -2.03 -23.19 -4.59
C ARG A 285 -1.14 -23.36 -5.81
N MET A 286 -0.33 -22.35 -6.18
CA MET A 286 0.57 -22.45 -7.31
C MET A 286 1.62 -23.56 -7.12
N GLN A 287 2.13 -23.73 -5.90
CA GLN A 287 3.05 -24.84 -5.58
C GLN A 287 2.37 -26.21 -5.71
N LEU A 288 1.16 -26.35 -5.16
CA LEU A 288 0.38 -27.58 -5.29
C LEU A 288 0.01 -27.89 -6.74
N ASP A 289 -0.42 -26.88 -7.48
CA ASP A 289 -0.82 -27.01 -8.88
C ASP A 289 0.40 -27.35 -9.77
N LYS A 290 1.59 -26.86 -9.45
CA LYS A 290 2.83 -27.25 -10.14
C LYS A 290 3.09 -28.76 -10.04
N MET A 291 2.76 -29.37 -8.91
CA MET A 291 2.95 -30.80 -8.68
C MET A 291 1.85 -31.67 -9.31
N ASN A 292 0.64 -31.10 -9.50
CA ASN A 292 -0.54 -31.86 -9.90
C ASN A 292 -1.05 -31.56 -11.32
N MET A 293 -0.49 -30.56 -12.01
CA MET A 293 -0.90 -30.13 -13.35
C MET A 293 0.21 -30.37 -14.37
N THR A 294 -0.17 -30.55 -15.62
CA THR A 294 0.78 -30.51 -16.71
C THR A 294 1.37 -29.10 -16.87
N LYS A 295 2.56 -28.98 -17.44
CA LYS A 295 3.20 -27.68 -17.75
C LYS A 295 2.26 -26.77 -18.52
N ALA A 296 1.52 -27.31 -19.49
CA ALA A 296 0.60 -26.52 -20.32
C ALA A 296 -0.56 -25.95 -19.49
N GLU A 297 -1.20 -26.75 -18.65
CA GLU A 297 -2.30 -26.31 -17.79
C GLU A 297 -1.82 -25.28 -16.75
N PHE A 298 -0.64 -25.52 -16.16
CA PHE A 298 -0.02 -24.59 -15.23
C PHE A 298 0.24 -23.23 -15.88
N LEU A 299 0.82 -23.18 -17.08
CA LEU A 299 1.11 -21.96 -17.78
C LEU A 299 -0.16 -21.22 -18.26
N ILE A 300 -1.22 -21.94 -18.63
CA ILE A 300 -2.53 -21.34 -18.92
C ILE A 300 -3.04 -20.60 -17.69
N ARG A 301 -2.87 -21.17 -16.50
CA ARG A 301 -3.38 -20.63 -15.24
C ARG A 301 -2.50 -19.51 -14.65
N TYR A 302 -1.19 -19.72 -14.62
CA TYR A 302 -0.23 -18.89 -13.92
C TYR A 302 0.77 -18.16 -14.83
N GLY A 303 0.82 -18.49 -16.12
CA GLY A 303 1.78 -17.96 -17.08
C GLY A 303 1.79 -16.43 -17.20
N HIS A 304 0.65 -15.80 -16.95
CA HIS A 304 0.52 -14.34 -16.95
C HIS A 304 1.21 -13.66 -15.76
N LEU A 305 1.63 -14.40 -14.76
CA LEU A 305 2.35 -13.88 -13.60
C LEU A 305 3.83 -13.65 -13.93
N ARG A 306 4.42 -12.82 -13.12
CA ARG A 306 5.84 -12.47 -13.18
C ARG A 306 6.43 -12.64 -11.78
N PRO A 307 7.69 -13.07 -11.64
CA PRO A 307 8.33 -13.11 -10.33
C PRO A 307 8.38 -11.71 -9.72
N GLY A 308 8.44 -11.65 -8.40
CA GLY A 308 8.64 -10.39 -7.67
C GLY A 308 9.96 -9.75 -8.10
N THR A 309 9.88 -8.71 -8.93
CA THR A 309 11.02 -7.99 -9.48
C THR A 309 10.62 -6.55 -9.77
N TYR A 310 11.58 -5.65 -9.66
CA TYR A 310 11.45 -4.24 -10.02
C TYR A 310 11.71 -3.97 -11.50
N ASP A 311 12.08 -4.99 -12.28
CA ASP A 311 12.35 -4.89 -13.71
C ASP A 311 11.14 -5.33 -14.53
N ILE A 312 10.47 -4.36 -15.14
CA ILE A 312 9.34 -4.61 -16.04
C ILE A 312 9.73 -5.44 -17.27
N LEU A 313 11.01 -5.52 -17.60
CA LEU A 313 11.55 -6.32 -18.69
C LEU A 313 11.78 -7.79 -18.30
N SER A 314 11.67 -8.15 -17.01
CA SER A 314 11.73 -9.55 -16.61
C SER A 314 10.60 -10.33 -17.27
N PRO A 315 10.90 -11.47 -17.91
CA PRO A 315 9.89 -12.26 -18.60
C PRO A 315 8.84 -12.81 -17.64
N ARG A 316 7.63 -12.99 -18.14
CA ARG A 316 6.56 -13.70 -17.42
C ARG A 316 6.83 -15.21 -17.42
N TYR A 317 6.07 -15.93 -16.62
CA TYR A 317 6.21 -17.39 -16.56
C TYR A 317 5.87 -18.09 -17.88
N ASP A 318 4.97 -17.52 -18.70
CA ASP A 318 4.65 -18.05 -20.05
C ASP A 318 5.65 -17.64 -21.12
N GLU A 319 6.44 -16.59 -20.89
CA GLU A 319 7.45 -16.09 -21.85
C GLU A 319 8.79 -16.85 -21.72
N ALA A 320 9.16 -17.27 -20.50
CA ALA A 320 10.40 -18.01 -20.24
C ALA A 320 10.25 -18.93 -19.01
N PRO A 321 9.42 -19.98 -19.10
CA PRO A 321 9.09 -20.82 -17.93
C PRO A 321 10.31 -21.56 -17.36
N GLU A 322 11.29 -21.89 -18.18
CA GLU A 322 12.49 -22.61 -17.78
C GLU A 322 13.43 -21.79 -16.87
N LEU A 323 13.29 -20.46 -16.86
CA LEU A 323 14.03 -19.61 -15.95
C LEU A 323 13.53 -19.70 -14.49
N TYR A 324 12.30 -20.16 -14.30
CA TYR A 324 11.60 -20.11 -13.03
C TYR A 324 11.21 -21.45 -12.46
N PHE A 325 11.06 -22.47 -13.30
CA PHE A 325 10.57 -23.77 -12.92
C PHE A 325 11.41 -24.89 -13.51
N ASP A 326 11.88 -25.78 -12.66
CA ASP A 326 12.41 -27.07 -13.07
C ASP A 326 11.22 -28.05 -13.20
N TRP A 327 11.00 -28.51 -14.41
CA TRP A 327 9.91 -29.46 -14.74
C TRP A 327 10.39 -30.91 -14.77
N GLU A 328 11.72 -31.16 -14.81
CA GLU A 328 12.26 -32.52 -14.90
C GLU A 328 12.25 -33.23 -13.55
N GLN A 329 12.41 -32.50 -12.44
CA GLN A 329 12.35 -33.09 -11.10
C GLN A 329 10.94 -33.57 -10.74
N ALA A 330 9.88 -32.93 -11.21
CA ALA A 330 8.50 -33.30 -10.94
C ALA A 330 8.08 -34.61 -11.61
N ALA A 331 8.74 -35.02 -12.69
CA ALA A 331 8.46 -36.26 -13.42
C ALA A 331 9.20 -37.49 -12.81
N ALA A 332 10.21 -37.25 -11.97
CA ALA A 332 11.00 -38.33 -11.35
C ALA A 332 10.45 -38.79 -9.99
N GLU A 333 9.55 -38.03 -9.39
CA GLU A 333 8.92 -38.37 -8.07
C GLU A 333 7.50 -38.92 -8.20
N SER A 334 6.97 -39.08 -9.40
CA SER A 334 5.68 -39.70 -9.71
C SER A 334 5.86 -41.13 -10.26
#